data_2bd77d21b8e637a8fdfe0a9a6e83d9d7
#
_entry.id   2bd77d21b8e637a8fdfe0a9a6e83d9d7
#
_cell.length_a   1.000
_cell.length_b   1.000
_cell.length_c   1.000
_cell.angle_alpha   90.00
_cell.angle_beta   90.00
_cell.angle_gamma   90.00
#
_symmetry.space_group_name_H-M   'P 1'
#
loop_
_entity.id
_entity.type
_entity.pdbx_description
1 polymer ?
#
loop_
_entity_poly.entity_id
_entity_poly.type
_entity_poly.pdbx_seq_one_letter_code
_entity_poly.pdbx_strand_id
1 'polypeptide(L)'
;MEMPWKDVFTTNYDTLLERAADKVTNRRYNVVICQEDLVNSNNAPRILKLHGSFPSYRPFIITEEDYRTYPVKFAAMVNTVQQALLENVFCMLGFSCEDPNFIKWIGWIHDNLGKSSSQKIYMVSVTHIAEAKRKLLFERNIIVIDLQELWPDKNIGDRLNSFLEELKLRVEEKRRKDNWFDLRQLHLQYDTDFVKKTEIMKKLNESYPGWIFLPWKMKNKVSYVLNELDNMNEFEHISFT
;
A
#
# COMPACT_ATOMS: atom_id res chain seq x y z
N MET A 1 5.64 -9.61 5.77
CA MET A 1 4.50 -10.14 4.99
C MET A 1 3.14 -9.94 5.69
N GLU A 2 3.08 -9.77 7.00
CA GLU A 2 1.82 -9.50 7.75
C GLU A 2 1.16 -8.15 7.43
N MET A 3 1.92 -7.20 6.93
CA MET A 3 1.46 -5.87 6.57
C MET A 3 0.49 -5.90 5.38
N PRO A 4 -0.41 -4.91 5.25
CA PRO A 4 -1.42 -4.87 4.18
C PRO A 4 -0.83 -4.41 2.83
N TRP A 5 0.29 -5.02 2.41
CA TRP A 5 0.82 -4.78 1.09
C TRP A 5 -0.18 -5.20 0.02
N LYS A 6 -0.34 -4.41 -1.02
CA LYS A 6 -1.11 -4.78 -2.22
C LYS A 6 -0.27 -5.69 -3.10
N ASP A 7 0.94 -5.24 -3.42
CA ASP A 7 1.92 -5.97 -4.20
C ASP A 7 3.30 -5.85 -3.54
N VAL A 8 4.10 -6.88 -3.68
CA VAL A 8 5.51 -6.93 -3.27
C VAL A 8 6.34 -7.26 -4.51
N PHE A 9 7.08 -6.29 -5.01
CA PHE A 9 7.99 -6.49 -6.14
C PHE A 9 9.38 -6.83 -5.63
N THR A 10 10.03 -7.79 -6.25
CA THR A 10 11.40 -8.15 -5.90
C THR A 10 12.22 -8.48 -7.14
N THR A 11 13.48 -8.05 -7.11
CA THR A 11 14.50 -8.43 -8.07
C THR A 11 15.36 -9.61 -7.60
N ASN A 12 15.14 -10.07 -6.36
CA ASN A 12 15.83 -11.22 -5.80
C ASN A 12 15.37 -12.53 -6.42
N TYR A 13 16.33 -13.43 -6.63
CA TYR A 13 16.05 -14.75 -7.20
C TYR A 13 15.64 -15.79 -6.16
N ASP A 14 15.97 -15.58 -4.86
CA ASP A 14 15.68 -16.50 -3.77
C ASP A 14 14.18 -16.59 -3.45
N THR A 15 13.80 -17.52 -2.58
CA THR A 15 12.42 -17.75 -2.15
C THR A 15 12.14 -17.28 -0.72
N LEU A 16 12.88 -16.28 -0.21
CA LEU A 16 12.72 -15.81 1.17
C LEU A 16 11.36 -15.16 1.40
N LEU A 17 10.87 -14.38 0.45
CA LEU A 17 9.56 -13.71 0.56
C LEU A 17 8.41 -14.71 0.52
N GLU A 18 8.47 -15.70 -0.38
CA GLU A 18 7.50 -16.77 -0.49
C GLU A 18 7.43 -17.59 0.79
N ARG A 19 8.58 -18.03 1.31
CA ARG A 19 8.66 -18.76 2.59
C ARG A 19 8.20 -17.92 3.79
N ALA A 20 8.40 -16.61 3.74
CA ALA A 20 7.88 -15.70 4.75
C ALA A 20 6.37 -15.52 4.62
N ALA A 21 5.84 -15.51 3.40
CA ALA A 21 4.40 -15.44 3.13
C ALA A 21 3.66 -16.69 3.60
N ASP A 22 4.25 -17.87 3.42
CA ASP A 22 3.68 -19.16 3.89
C ASP A 22 3.50 -19.24 5.41
N LYS A 23 4.27 -18.45 6.18
CA LYS A 23 4.15 -18.37 7.64
C LYS A 23 3.04 -17.42 8.11
N VAL A 24 2.46 -16.63 7.21
CA VAL A 24 1.43 -15.63 7.54
C VAL A 24 0.06 -16.27 7.40
N THR A 25 -0.68 -16.34 8.50
CA THR A 25 -1.99 -17.01 8.56
C THR A 25 -3.17 -16.12 8.15
N ASN A 26 -3.00 -14.79 8.28
CA ASN A 26 -4.08 -13.83 8.03
C ASN A 26 -4.14 -13.32 6.58
N ARG A 27 -3.18 -13.71 5.74
CA ARG A 27 -3.07 -13.30 4.33
C ARG A 27 -2.48 -14.40 3.47
N ARG A 28 -3.01 -14.55 2.28
CA ARG A 28 -2.46 -15.43 1.26
C ARG A 28 -1.94 -14.57 0.11
N TYR A 29 -0.69 -14.82 -0.29
CA TYR A 29 -0.05 -14.15 -1.42
C TYR A 29 -0.07 -15.04 -2.67
N ASN A 30 -0.36 -14.44 -3.81
CA ASN A 30 -0.13 -15.08 -5.10
C ASN A 30 1.30 -14.79 -5.56
N VAL A 31 2.06 -15.83 -5.92
CA VAL A 31 3.41 -15.66 -6.45
C VAL A 31 3.35 -15.58 -7.96
N VAL A 32 3.90 -14.52 -8.52
CA VAL A 32 3.99 -14.24 -9.95
C VAL A 32 5.45 -14.30 -10.35
N ILE A 33 5.83 -15.34 -11.11
CA ILE A 33 7.21 -15.57 -11.54
C ILE A 33 7.36 -15.26 -13.03
N CYS A 34 6.29 -15.49 -13.81
CA CYS A 34 6.24 -15.22 -15.24
C CYS A 34 4.99 -14.40 -15.61
N GLN A 35 4.91 -13.95 -16.85
CA GLN A 35 3.80 -13.11 -17.30
C GLN A 35 2.46 -13.84 -17.30
N GLU A 36 2.47 -15.14 -17.54
CA GLU A 36 1.29 -16.02 -17.57
C GLU A 36 0.63 -16.10 -16.19
N ASP A 37 1.39 -16.01 -15.10
CA ASP A 37 0.86 -16.05 -13.74
C ASP A 37 -0.01 -14.82 -13.42
N LEU A 38 0.19 -13.72 -14.16
CA LEU A 38 -0.60 -12.49 -13.97
C LEU A 38 -2.10 -12.72 -14.18
N VAL A 39 -2.47 -13.61 -15.09
CA VAL A 39 -3.87 -13.89 -15.45
C VAL A 39 -4.68 -14.35 -14.23
N ASN A 40 -4.08 -15.12 -13.34
CA ASN A 40 -4.73 -15.72 -12.18
C ASN A 40 -4.42 -15.02 -10.85
N SER A 41 -3.74 -13.86 -10.89
CA SER A 41 -3.19 -13.24 -9.67
C SER A 41 -4.03 -12.08 -9.09
N ASN A 42 -5.20 -11.76 -9.66
CA ASN A 42 -5.91 -10.50 -9.44
C ASN A 42 -6.60 -10.34 -8.07
N ASN A 43 -6.84 -11.42 -7.33
CA ASN A 43 -7.75 -11.41 -6.17
C ASN A 43 -7.05 -11.44 -4.81
N ALA A 44 -5.74 -11.39 -4.76
CA ALA A 44 -4.97 -11.44 -3.52
C ALA A 44 -3.73 -10.54 -3.64
N PRO A 45 -3.11 -10.16 -2.52
CA PRO A 45 -1.79 -9.53 -2.58
C PRO A 45 -0.80 -10.44 -3.31
N ARG A 46 0.11 -9.84 -4.07
CA ARG A 46 1.03 -10.57 -4.96
C ARG A 46 2.48 -10.40 -4.53
N ILE A 47 3.29 -11.43 -4.80
CA ILE A 47 4.76 -11.35 -4.83
C ILE A 47 5.18 -11.48 -6.28
N LEU A 48 5.72 -10.42 -6.87
CA LEU A 48 6.13 -10.38 -8.28
C LEU A 48 7.65 -10.50 -8.36
N LYS A 49 8.15 -11.58 -8.99
CA LYS A 49 9.56 -11.89 -9.19
C LYS A 49 10.01 -11.30 -10.53
N LEU A 50 10.53 -10.06 -10.52
CA LEU A 50 10.82 -9.32 -11.75
C LEU A 50 12.00 -9.88 -12.53
N HIS A 51 12.96 -10.55 -11.87
CA HIS A 51 14.20 -11.02 -12.49
C HIS A 51 14.33 -12.54 -12.57
N GLY A 52 13.23 -13.28 -12.35
CA GLY A 52 13.23 -14.74 -12.29
C GLY A 52 13.30 -15.28 -10.87
N SER A 53 13.29 -16.61 -10.70
CA SER A 53 13.26 -17.29 -9.41
C SER A 53 14.04 -18.60 -9.40
N PHE A 54 14.87 -18.84 -8.34
CA PHE A 54 15.48 -20.13 -8.07
C PHE A 54 14.54 -21.04 -7.26
N PRO A 55 14.57 -22.36 -7.49
CA PRO A 55 15.25 -23.09 -8.58
C PRO A 55 14.41 -23.19 -9.86
N SER A 56 13.22 -22.64 -9.86
CA SER A 56 12.10 -23.12 -10.69
C SER A 56 11.91 -22.35 -12.00
N TYR A 57 12.47 -21.14 -12.21
CA TYR A 57 12.08 -20.40 -13.40
C TYR A 57 13.16 -19.54 -14.03
N ARG A 58 13.29 -19.68 -15.35
CA ARG A 58 14.13 -18.88 -16.25
C ARG A 58 13.23 -18.13 -17.24
N PRO A 59 13.70 -17.01 -17.88
CA PRO A 59 15.10 -16.53 -17.84
C PRO A 59 15.37 -15.69 -16.58
N PHE A 60 16.65 -15.67 -16.15
CA PHE A 60 17.13 -14.70 -15.16
C PHE A 60 17.54 -13.41 -15.88
N ILE A 61 17.28 -12.27 -15.26
CA ILE A 61 17.71 -10.96 -15.76
C ILE A 61 19.06 -10.63 -15.11
N ILE A 62 20.14 -10.83 -15.84
CA ILE A 62 21.53 -10.72 -15.32
C ILE A 62 22.40 -9.86 -16.23
N THR A 63 22.29 -10.04 -17.55
CA THR A 63 23.14 -9.37 -18.51
C THR A 63 22.58 -8.01 -18.93
N GLU A 64 23.43 -7.14 -19.45
CA GLU A 64 23.01 -5.85 -20.02
C GLU A 64 21.96 -6.04 -21.12
N GLU A 65 22.13 -7.09 -21.94
CA GLU A 65 21.15 -7.44 -22.98
C GLU A 65 19.79 -7.84 -22.40
N ASP A 66 19.76 -8.54 -21.26
CA ASP A 66 18.49 -8.85 -20.57
C ASP A 66 17.78 -7.57 -20.12
N TYR A 67 18.52 -6.64 -19.50
CA TYR A 67 17.98 -5.34 -19.11
C TYR A 67 17.50 -4.50 -20.30
N ARG A 68 18.23 -4.53 -21.41
CA ARG A 68 17.89 -3.79 -22.63
C ARG A 68 16.62 -4.31 -23.27
N THR A 69 16.46 -5.64 -23.32
CA THR A 69 15.30 -6.29 -23.95
C THR A 69 14.11 -6.46 -23.01
N TYR A 70 14.30 -6.23 -21.72
CA TYR A 70 13.28 -6.43 -20.68
C TYR A 70 11.94 -5.75 -20.99
N PRO A 71 11.88 -4.46 -21.39
CA PRO A 71 10.62 -3.79 -21.66
C PRO A 71 9.77 -4.44 -22.75
N VAL A 72 10.40 -5.12 -23.69
CA VAL A 72 9.72 -5.83 -24.79
C VAL A 72 9.38 -7.27 -24.39
N LYS A 73 10.35 -8.02 -23.87
CA LYS A 73 10.17 -9.44 -23.53
C LYS A 73 9.21 -9.64 -22.34
N PHE A 74 9.19 -8.70 -21.40
CA PHE A 74 8.38 -8.75 -20.16
C PHE A 74 7.40 -7.59 -20.04
N ALA A 75 6.82 -7.19 -21.17
CA ALA A 75 5.94 -6.02 -21.24
C ALA A 75 4.77 -6.06 -20.25
N ALA A 76 4.17 -7.22 -20.00
CA ALA A 76 3.08 -7.35 -19.03
C ALA A 76 3.56 -7.09 -17.58
N MET A 77 4.76 -7.57 -17.22
CA MET A 77 5.36 -7.27 -15.92
C MET A 77 5.71 -5.79 -15.79
N VAL A 78 6.26 -5.18 -16.84
CA VAL A 78 6.58 -3.74 -16.89
C VAL A 78 5.32 -2.91 -16.69
N ASN A 79 4.25 -3.21 -17.42
CA ASN A 79 2.97 -2.51 -17.30
C ASN A 79 2.39 -2.64 -15.88
N THR A 80 2.52 -3.82 -15.25
CA THR A 80 2.05 -4.04 -13.87
C THR A 80 2.82 -3.17 -12.89
N VAL A 81 4.16 -3.06 -13.00
CA VAL A 81 4.96 -2.18 -12.15
C VAL A 81 4.62 -0.71 -12.40
N GLN A 82 4.50 -0.29 -13.65
CA GLN A 82 4.16 1.08 -14.03
C GLN A 82 2.77 1.47 -13.48
N GLN A 83 1.77 0.61 -13.63
CA GLN A 83 0.45 0.83 -13.06
C GLN A 83 0.50 0.92 -11.53
N ALA A 84 1.25 0.04 -10.88
CA ALA A 84 1.42 0.08 -9.42
C ALA A 84 2.06 1.40 -8.95
N LEU A 85 3.06 1.90 -9.67
CA LEU A 85 3.74 3.17 -9.39
C LEU A 85 2.83 4.40 -9.63
N LEU A 86 1.87 4.31 -10.56
CA LEU A 86 0.89 5.37 -10.80
C LEU A 86 -0.17 5.44 -9.69
N GLU A 87 -0.66 4.28 -9.26
CA GLU A 87 -1.84 4.19 -8.40
C GLU A 87 -1.53 4.13 -6.90
N ASN A 88 -0.32 3.68 -6.53
CA ASN A 88 -0.01 3.35 -5.14
C ASN A 88 1.24 4.07 -4.64
N VAL A 89 1.32 4.24 -3.33
CA VAL A 89 2.55 4.65 -2.66
C VAL A 89 3.54 3.48 -2.68
N PHE A 90 4.74 3.72 -3.16
CA PHE A 90 5.83 2.75 -3.20
C PHE A 90 6.74 2.89 -1.98
N CYS A 91 7.04 1.76 -1.34
CA CYS A 91 8.02 1.68 -0.26
C CYS A 91 9.13 0.71 -0.65
N MET A 92 10.34 1.20 -0.80
CA MET A 92 11.51 0.40 -1.18
C MET A 92 12.31 0.03 0.06
N LEU A 93 12.50 -1.27 0.27
CA LEU A 93 13.25 -1.85 1.38
C LEU A 93 14.45 -2.64 0.82
N GLY A 94 15.68 -2.26 1.21
CA GLY A 94 16.88 -2.93 0.74
C GLY A 94 17.16 -2.78 -0.75
N PHE A 95 16.68 -1.71 -1.38
CA PHE A 95 16.81 -1.44 -2.81
C PHE A 95 17.61 -0.16 -3.05
N SER A 96 18.63 -0.21 -3.91
CA SER A 96 19.58 0.91 -4.11
C SER A 96 19.04 2.05 -4.98
N CYS A 97 17.94 1.85 -5.70
CA CYS A 97 17.42 2.73 -6.75
C CYS A 97 18.34 2.88 -7.98
N GLU A 98 19.27 1.95 -8.16
CA GLU A 98 20.25 1.97 -9.26
C GLU A 98 19.90 0.99 -10.39
N ASP A 99 18.83 0.19 -10.21
CA ASP A 99 18.35 -0.73 -11.24
C ASP A 99 17.94 0.03 -12.51
N PRO A 100 18.50 -0.32 -13.68
CA PRO A 100 18.27 0.42 -14.92
C PRO A 100 16.78 0.42 -15.36
N ASN A 101 16.06 -0.66 -15.11
CA ASN A 101 14.63 -0.73 -15.44
C ASN A 101 13.81 0.18 -14.52
N PHE A 102 14.13 0.18 -13.22
CA PHE A 102 13.48 1.06 -12.26
C PHE A 102 13.67 2.54 -12.63
N ILE A 103 14.88 2.94 -12.98
CA ILE A 103 15.18 4.32 -13.43
C ILE A 103 14.34 4.69 -14.66
N LYS A 104 14.20 3.77 -15.64
CA LYS A 104 13.35 3.98 -16.81
C LYS A 104 11.88 4.13 -16.44
N TRP A 105 11.37 3.33 -15.49
CA TRP A 105 9.97 3.43 -15.04
C TRP A 105 9.68 4.75 -14.35
N ILE A 106 10.59 5.24 -13.52
CA ILE A 106 10.44 6.57 -12.90
C ILE A 106 10.43 7.68 -13.95
N GLY A 107 11.35 7.62 -14.93
CA GLY A 107 11.35 8.55 -16.06
C GLY A 107 10.02 8.54 -16.81
N TRP A 108 9.52 7.35 -17.14
CA TRP A 108 8.24 7.20 -17.83
C TRP A 108 7.06 7.82 -17.03
N ILE A 109 7.03 7.67 -15.71
CA ILE A 109 5.98 8.28 -14.87
C ILE A 109 6.07 9.80 -14.92
N HIS A 110 7.28 10.36 -14.81
CA HIS A 110 7.48 11.80 -14.88
C HIS A 110 7.10 12.39 -16.23
N ASP A 111 7.36 11.66 -17.31
CA ASP A 111 7.00 12.07 -18.68
C ASP A 111 5.48 12.09 -18.87
N ASN A 112 4.74 11.19 -18.22
CA ASN A 112 3.28 11.08 -18.38
C ASN A 112 2.47 11.95 -17.42
N LEU A 113 2.88 12.06 -16.15
CA LEU A 113 2.11 12.76 -15.12
C LEU A 113 2.75 14.08 -14.68
N GLY A 114 4.01 14.30 -14.99
CA GLY A 114 4.80 15.35 -14.37
C GLY A 114 5.19 15.02 -12.92
N LYS A 115 6.27 15.62 -12.45
CA LYS A 115 6.83 15.36 -11.12
C LYS A 115 5.88 15.73 -9.97
N SER A 116 5.11 16.80 -10.11
CA SER A 116 4.21 17.29 -9.06
C SER A 116 2.96 16.41 -8.87
N SER A 117 2.52 15.72 -9.91
CA SER A 117 1.30 14.90 -9.90
C SER A 117 1.58 13.41 -9.64
N SER A 118 2.84 12.97 -9.75
CA SER A 118 3.22 11.58 -9.49
C SER A 118 3.22 11.26 -7.99
N GLN A 119 2.87 10.01 -7.66
CA GLN A 119 2.94 9.51 -6.30
C GLN A 119 4.38 9.57 -5.76
N LYS A 120 4.51 9.83 -4.47
CA LYS A 120 5.81 9.79 -3.80
C LYS A 120 6.27 8.36 -3.60
N ILE A 121 7.57 8.14 -3.81
CA ILE A 121 8.24 6.88 -3.56
C ILE A 121 9.09 7.06 -2.30
N TYR A 122 9.02 6.12 -1.38
CA TYR A 122 9.80 6.13 -0.15
C TYR A 122 10.90 5.08 -0.21
N MET A 123 12.14 5.52 -0.02
CA MET A 123 13.29 4.62 0.11
C MET A 123 13.71 4.54 1.57
N VAL A 124 13.60 3.36 2.16
CA VAL A 124 14.02 3.10 3.54
C VAL A 124 15.46 2.62 3.54
N SER A 125 16.35 3.41 4.13
CA SER A 125 17.75 3.06 4.28
C SER A 125 18.10 2.73 5.72
N VAL A 126 18.76 1.60 5.93
CA VAL A 126 19.25 1.19 7.25
C VAL A 126 20.60 1.80 7.61
N THR A 127 21.28 2.41 6.63
CA THR A 127 22.54 3.12 6.78
C THR A 127 22.38 4.56 6.31
N HIS A 128 23.28 5.42 6.75
CA HIS A 128 23.27 6.83 6.37
C HIS A 128 23.40 7.00 4.84
N ILE A 129 22.59 7.90 4.29
CA ILE A 129 22.61 8.28 2.88
C ILE A 129 23.21 9.68 2.77
N ALA A 130 24.31 9.80 2.01
CA ALA A 130 24.98 11.07 1.76
C ALA A 130 24.01 12.10 1.15
N GLU A 131 24.16 13.36 1.57
CA GLU A 131 23.28 14.46 1.18
C GLU A 131 23.17 14.64 -0.34
N ALA A 132 24.27 14.45 -1.07
CA ALA A 132 24.27 14.50 -2.54
C ALA A 132 23.35 13.44 -3.15
N LYS A 133 23.37 12.21 -2.61
CA LYS A 133 22.48 11.13 -3.06
C LYS A 133 21.02 11.41 -2.67
N ARG A 134 20.76 11.98 -1.49
CA ARG A 134 19.40 12.43 -1.08
C ARG A 134 18.83 13.45 -2.08
N LYS A 135 19.59 14.46 -2.46
CA LYS A 135 19.17 15.46 -3.44
C LYS A 135 18.85 14.82 -4.80
N LEU A 136 19.72 13.93 -5.28
CA LEU A 136 19.50 13.21 -6.52
C LEU A 136 18.20 12.37 -6.47
N LEU A 137 17.95 11.67 -5.37
CA LEU A 137 16.74 10.87 -5.19
C LEU A 137 15.50 11.77 -5.08
N PHE A 138 15.60 12.88 -4.36
CA PHE A 138 14.51 13.85 -4.25
C PHE A 138 14.13 14.45 -5.61
N GLU A 139 15.10 14.71 -6.50
CA GLU A 139 14.84 15.11 -7.88
C GLU A 139 14.04 14.06 -8.68
N ARG A 140 14.12 12.80 -8.29
CA ARG A 140 13.34 11.69 -8.85
C ARG A 140 12.03 11.41 -8.10
N ASN A 141 11.57 12.34 -7.26
CA ASN A 141 10.40 12.19 -6.38
C ASN A 141 10.50 11.03 -5.37
N ILE A 142 11.76 10.67 -5.00
CA ILE A 142 12.05 9.62 -4.02
C ILE A 142 12.46 10.27 -2.71
N ILE A 143 11.70 9.99 -1.65
CA ILE A 143 11.96 10.48 -0.30
C ILE A 143 12.73 9.42 0.47
N VAL A 144 13.89 9.78 1.00
CA VAL A 144 14.70 8.89 1.82
C VAL A 144 14.22 8.93 3.28
N ILE A 145 13.95 7.76 3.84
CA ILE A 145 13.76 7.54 5.26
C ILE A 145 15.04 6.89 5.78
N ASP A 146 15.87 7.67 6.46
CA ASP A 146 17.15 7.22 7.01
C ASP A 146 16.95 6.68 8.42
N LEU A 147 16.99 5.35 8.56
CA LEU A 147 16.78 4.70 9.86
C LEU A 147 17.97 4.88 10.81
N GLN A 148 19.15 5.22 10.30
CA GLN A 148 20.29 5.53 11.15
C GLN A 148 20.13 6.89 11.84
N GLU A 149 19.52 7.85 11.20
CA GLU A 149 19.18 9.14 11.82
C GLU A 149 18.06 8.97 12.87
N LEU A 150 17.08 8.08 12.60
CA LEU A 150 15.96 7.84 13.53
C LEU A 150 16.38 7.00 14.76
N TRP A 151 17.26 6.03 14.56
CA TRP A 151 17.73 5.13 15.63
C TRP A 151 19.25 4.91 15.53
N PRO A 152 20.07 5.93 15.90
CA PRO A 152 21.53 5.86 15.76
C PRO A 152 22.16 4.71 16.55
N ASP A 153 21.62 4.40 17.72
CA ASP A 153 22.17 3.41 18.66
C ASP A 153 21.79 1.96 18.33
N LYS A 154 20.87 1.73 17.39
CA LYS A 154 20.45 0.38 17.00
C LYS A 154 21.33 -0.18 15.90
N ASN A 155 21.54 -1.50 15.91
CA ASN A 155 22.15 -2.18 14.76
C ASN A 155 21.21 -2.21 13.54
N ILE A 156 21.76 -2.59 12.37
CA ILE A 156 21.05 -2.58 11.09
C ILE A 156 19.74 -3.38 11.11
N GLY A 157 19.78 -4.59 11.69
CA GLY A 157 18.59 -5.46 11.79
C GLY A 157 17.52 -4.87 12.69
N ASP A 158 17.92 -4.33 13.85
CA ASP A 158 16.99 -3.73 14.81
C ASP A 158 16.37 -2.43 14.28
N ARG A 159 17.11 -1.65 13.47
CA ARG A 159 16.55 -0.47 12.79
C ARG A 159 15.40 -0.85 11.89
N LEU A 160 15.60 -1.85 11.03
CA LEU A 160 14.57 -2.30 10.10
C LEU A 160 13.36 -2.91 10.83
N ASN A 161 13.60 -3.73 11.85
CA ASN A 161 12.54 -4.29 12.68
C ASN A 161 11.71 -3.20 13.34
N SER A 162 12.36 -2.20 13.97
CA SER A 162 11.68 -1.10 14.63
C SER A 162 10.84 -0.27 13.65
N PHE A 163 11.36 -0.03 12.44
CA PHE A 163 10.60 0.65 11.40
C PHE A 163 9.34 -0.14 10.99
N LEU A 164 9.47 -1.44 10.79
CA LEU A 164 8.33 -2.28 10.38
C LEU A 164 7.30 -2.44 11.51
N GLU A 165 7.74 -2.53 12.76
CA GLU A 165 6.85 -2.55 13.93
C GLU A 165 6.09 -1.24 14.09
N GLU A 166 6.78 -0.09 14.03
CA GLU A 166 6.14 1.23 14.10
C GLU A 166 5.13 1.42 12.96
N LEU A 167 5.51 1.03 11.73
CA LEU A 167 4.62 1.11 10.58
C LEU A 167 3.38 0.21 10.78
N LYS A 168 3.54 -0.99 11.34
CA LYS A 168 2.44 -1.91 11.65
C LYS A 168 1.49 -1.28 12.68
N LEU A 169 2.02 -0.73 13.76
CA LEU A 169 1.23 -0.04 14.79
C LEU A 169 0.42 1.12 14.20
N ARG A 170 1.03 1.96 13.37
CA ARG A 170 0.35 3.09 12.72
C ARG A 170 -0.76 2.65 11.76
N VAL A 171 -0.53 1.57 11.01
CA VAL A 171 -1.56 0.98 10.14
C VAL A 171 -2.74 0.45 10.96
N GLU A 172 -2.47 -0.22 12.08
CA GLU A 172 -3.51 -0.73 12.99
C GLU A 172 -4.28 0.40 13.67
N GLU A 173 -3.61 1.45 14.13
CA GLU A 173 -4.24 2.64 14.68
C GLU A 173 -5.15 3.33 13.67
N LYS A 174 -4.67 3.50 12.42
CA LYS A 174 -5.47 4.07 11.34
C LYS A 174 -6.70 3.21 11.06
N ARG A 175 -6.52 1.88 10.96
CA ARG A 175 -7.65 0.95 10.78
C ARG A 175 -8.67 1.03 11.91
N ARG A 176 -8.23 1.21 13.17
CA ARG A 176 -9.15 1.41 14.31
C ARG A 176 -9.87 2.75 14.19
N LYS A 177 -9.19 3.81 13.76
CA LYS A 177 -9.81 5.12 13.52
C LYS A 177 -10.76 5.09 12.32
N ASP A 178 -10.40 4.39 11.24
CA ASP A 178 -11.26 4.21 10.06
C ASP A 178 -12.43 3.23 10.36
N ASN A 179 -12.31 2.36 11.38
CA ASN A 179 -13.39 1.53 11.94
C ASN A 179 -14.09 2.23 13.13
N TRP A 180 -14.08 3.57 13.18
CA TRP A 180 -14.72 4.36 14.22
C TRP A 180 -16.23 4.03 14.35
N PHE A 181 -16.79 3.41 13.34
CA PHE A 181 -18.16 2.93 13.30
C PHE A 181 -18.23 1.45 13.70
N ASP A 182 -18.03 1.15 14.99
CA ASP A 182 -18.33 -0.17 15.52
C ASP A 182 -19.82 -0.24 15.89
N LEU A 183 -20.60 -0.89 15.00
CA LEU A 183 -22.03 -1.11 15.22
C LEU A 183 -22.34 -1.80 16.57
N ARG A 184 -21.38 -2.56 17.12
CA ARG A 184 -21.54 -3.18 18.45
C ARG A 184 -21.53 -2.15 19.56
N GLN A 185 -20.74 -1.09 19.44
CA GLN A 185 -20.79 0.02 20.40
C GLN A 185 -22.06 0.86 20.28
N LEU A 186 -22.61 0.98 19.08
CA LEU A 186 -23.94 1.56 18.88
C LEU A 186 -25.02 0.72 19.57
N HIS A 187 -25.04 -0.60 19.39
CA HIS A 187 -26.04 -1.49 20.00
C HIS A 187 -26.07 -1.46 21.53
N LEU A 188 -24.93 -1.22 22.16
CA LEU A 188 -24.82 -1.19 23.63
C LEU A 188 -25.19 0.15 24.26
N GLN A 189 -25.41 1.22 23.48
CA GLN A 189 -25.71 2.57 23.96
C GLN A 189 -27.07 3.13 23.47
N TYR A 190 -27.96 2.29 23.01
CA TYR A 190 -29.20 2.70 22.31
C TYR A 190 -30.32 3.27 23.20
N ASP A 191 -30.12 3.37 24.49
CA ASP A 191 -31.07 4.08 25.32
C ASP A 191 -30.68 5.56 25.46
N THR A 192 -31.42 6.41 24.77
CA THR A 192 -31.76 7.77 25.16
C THR A 192 -30.96 8.98 24.68
N ASP A 193 -29.99 8.92 23.74
CA ASP A 193 -29.27 10.17 23.50
C ASP A 193 -29.31 10.66 22.04
N PHE A 194 -30.29 11.51 21.72
CA PHE A 194 -30.42 12.27 20.47
C PHE A 194 -29.10 13.03 20.11
N VAL A 195 -28.43 13.59 21.12
CA VAL A 195 -27.17 14.35 20.94
C VAL A 195 -26.06 13.44 20.38
N LYS A 196 -25.94 12.21 20.89
CA LYS A 196 -24.92 11.26 20.39
C LYS A 196 -25.20 10.80 18.95
N LYS A 197 -26.47 10.62 18.60
CA LYS A 197 -26.87 10.24 17.23
C LYS A 197 -26.59 11.37 16.25
N THR A 198 -26.91 12.59 16.60
CA THR A 198 -26.60 13.80 15.82
C THR A 198 -25.07 13.98 15.64
N GLU A 199 -24.29 13.71 16.69
CA GLU A 199 -22.82 13.77 16.61
C GLU A 199 -22.25 12.69 15.71
N ILE A 200 -22.80 11.48 15.72
CA ILE A 200 -22.43 10.39 14.82
C ILE A 200 -22.76 10.77 13.38
N MET A 201 -23.95 11.30 13.11
CA MET A 201 -24.37 11.75 11.78
C MET A 201 -23.50 12.90 11.27
N LYS A 202 -23.14 13.85 12.13
CA LYS A 202 -22.22 14.94 11.79
C LYS A 202 -20.83 14.41 11.42
N LYS A 203 -20.27 13.50 12.21
CA LYS A 203 -18.98 12.85 11.92
C LYS A 203 -19.04 12.02 10.63
N LEU A 204 -20.14 11.33 10.34
CA LEU A 204 -20.37 10.63 9.08
C LEU A 204 -20.32 11.59 7.89
N ASN A 205 -21.02 12.69 7.99
CA ASN A 205 -21.09 13.70 6.95
C ASN A 205 -19.73 14.38 6.72
N GLU A 206 -18.99 14.67 7.79
CA GLU A 206 -17.65 15.27 7.72
C GLU A 206 -16.59 14.30 7.16
N SER A 207 -16.70 13.02 7.50
CA SER A 207 -15.71 12.00 7.10
C SER A 207 -15.96 11.43 5.70
N TYR A 208 -17.20 11.47 5.21
CA TYR A 208 -17.60 10.90 3.93
C TYR A 208 -18.54 11.85 3.17
N PRO A 209 -18.03 13.01 2.70
CA PRO A 209 -18.81 13.85 1.83
C PRO A 209 -19.10 13.08 0.52
N GLY A 210 -20.36 12.86 0.21
CA GLY A 210 -20.77 12.07 -0.94
C GLY A 210 -20.98 10.59 -0.65
N TRP A 211 -21.94 10.28 0.20
CA TRP A 211 -22.43 8.94 0.59
C TRP A 211 -22.65 7.98 -0.60
N ILE A 212 -22.86 8.51 -1.77
CA ILE A 212 -23.05 7.77 -3.03
C ILE A 212 -21.81 6.87 -3.34
N PHE A 213 -20.62 7.29 -2.92
CA PHE A 213 -19.36 6.60 -3.21
C PHE A 213 -18.89 5.64 -2.12
N LEU A 214 -19.69 5.43 -1.05
CA LEU A 214 -19.33 4.47 -0.02
C LEU A 214 -19.24 3.06 -0.59
N PRO A 215 -18.20 2.27 -0.19
CA PRO A 215 -18.12 0.87 -0.55
C PRO A 215 -19.39 0.11 -0.11
N TRP A 216 -19.84 -0.86 -0.91
CA TRP A 216 -21.07 -1.62 -0.68
C TRP A 216 -21.21 -2.16 0.75
N LYS A 217 -20.12 -2.69 1.32
CA LYS A 217 -20.10 -3.17 2.71
C LYS A 217 -20.35 -2.08 3.76
N MET A 218 -19.99 -0.84 3.44
CA MET A 218 -20.28 0.32 4.29
C MET A 218 -21.70 0.86 4.07
N LYS A 219 -22.20 0.84 2.82
CA LYS A 219 -23.57 1.25 2.51
C LYS A 219 -24.60 0.47 3.33
N ASN A 220 -24.43 -0.86 3.45
CA ASN A 220 -25.33 -1.69 4.25
C ASN A 220 -25.32 -1.31 5.73
N LYS A 221 -24.16 -0.96 6.29
CA LYS A 221 -24.03 -0.51 7.67
C LYS A 221 -24.70 0.85 7.90
N VAL A 222 -24.52 1.76 6.95
CA VAL A 222 -25.13 3.09 6.99
C VAL A 222 -26.63 3.00 6.79
N SER A 223 -27.12 2.19 5.83
CA SER A 223 -28.53 1.96 5.61
C SER A 223 -29.23 1.40 6.85
N TYR A 224 -28.56 0.49 7.57
CA TYR A 224 -29.10 -0.03 8.83
C TYR A 224 -29.29 1.09 9.86
N VAL A 225 -28.27 1.94 10.05
CA VAL A 225 -28.35 3.07 11.00
C VAL A 225 -29.39 4.10 10.58
N LEU A 226 -29.49 4.40 9.28
CA LEU A 226 -30.53 5.31 8.76
C LEU A 226 -31.93 4.75 8.99
N ASN A 227 -32.16 3.45 8.72
CA ASN A 227 -33.42 2.80 8.98
C ASN A 227 -33.83 2.81 10.48
N GLU A 228 -32.84 2.61 11.36
CA GLU A 228 -33.07 2.70 12.80
C GLU A 228 -33.42 4.13 13.23
N LEU A 229 -32.80 5.14 12.60
CA LEU A 229 -33.11 6.55 12.87
C LEU A 229 -34.47 6.96 12.30
N ASP A 230 -34.89 6.48 11.12
CA ASP A 230 -36.20 6.71 10.51
C ASP A 230 -37.31 6.11 11.35
N ASN A 231 -37.12 4.93 11.92
CA ASN A 231 -38.08 4.28 12.81
C ASN A 231 -38.33 5.05 14.13
N MET A 232 -37.51 6.05 14.43
CA MET A 232 -37.63 6.86 15.65
C MET A 232 -38.40 8.18 15.45
N ASN A 233 -39.01 8.42 14.29
CA ASN A 233 -39.87 9.60 13.97
C ASN A 233 -39.23 10.99 14.26
N GLU A 234 -37.91 11.12 14.24
CA GLU A 234 -37.21 12.35 14.60
C GLU A 234 -36.60 13.11 13.40
N PHE A 235 -36.92 12.73 12.14
CA PHE A 235 -36.29 13.27 10.92
C PHE A 235 -37.02 14.45 10.26
N GLU A 236 -38.08 14.98 10.82
CA GLU A 236 -38.83 16.08 10.15
C GLU A 236 -38.05 17.40 10.00
N HIS A 237 -36.81 17.50 10.53
CA HIS A 237 -36.09 18.78 10.53
C HIS A 237 -34.64 18.74 10.02
N ILE A 238 -34.17 17.65 9.39
CA ILE A 238 -32.82 17.64 8.78
C ILE A 238 -32.98 17.68 7.26
N SER A 239 -33.03 18.89 6.69
CA SER A 239 -32.90 19.09 5.26
C SER A 239 -31.44 18.88 4.87
N PHE A 240 -31.17 17.89 4.04
CA PHE A 240 -29.89 17.71 3.38
C PHE A 240 -29.75 18.71 2.22
N THR A 241 -28.98 19.76 2.41
CA THR A 241 -28.47 20.61 1.33
C THR A 241 -27.07 20.18 0.94
#